data_51a41a3d64d8a2ab4a2cf45c9f834b94
#
_entry.id   51a41a3d64d8a2ab4a2cf45c9f834b94
#
_cell.length_a   1.000
_cell.length_b   1.000
_cell.length_c   1.000
_cell.angle_alpha   90.00
_cell.angle_beta   90.00
_cell.angle_gamma   90.00
#
_symmetry.space_group_name_H-M   'P 1'
#
loop_
_entity.id
_entity.type
_entity.pdbx_description
1 polymer ?
#
loop_
_entity_poly.entity_id
_entity_poly.type
_entity_poly.pdbx_seq_one_letter_code
_entity_poly.pdbx_strand_id
1 'polypeptide(L)'
;MPRVALRPADIAAFRGRVVDAAIKLFARHGYDAVTMRALAAELGVSAMTPYRYLGGKDELVAMVRAEAFRRFADHLAGSADGRGDTLARLRRLKAAYIGFARSAPDAYRVMFELRAPEDADRWPELTRESSRAFGCLLDAVTAAIDDGALTGEPLAVAQLLWASTHGLVALHLSGNLGARALTRLAAIDHELAGFRPVEKQPRRAS
;
A
#
# COMPACT_ATOMS: atom_id res chain seq x y z
N MET A 1 -30.17 10.06 31.87
CA MET A 1 -29.46 8.79 31.82
C MET A 1 -27.97 9.09 31.79
N PRO A 2 -27.15 8.60 32.77
CA PRO A 2 -25.71 8.85 32.76
C PRO A 2 -25.11 8.19 31.51
N ARG A 3 -24.25 8.93 30.77
CA ARG A 3 -23.47 8.40 29.64
C ARG A 3 -22.50 7.35 30.22
N VAL A 4 -22.73 6.09 29.92
CA VAL A 4 -21.73 5.05 30.19
C VAL A 4 -20.49 5.40 29.37
N ALA A 5 -19.38 5.66 30.05
CA ALA A 5 -18.09 5.84 29.39
C ALA A 5 -17.72 4.53 28.69
N LEU A 6 -17.54 4.60 27.37
CA LEU A 6 -17.13 3.44 26.59
C LEU A 6 -15.71 3.02 27.00
N ARG A 7 -15.50 1.72 27.18
CA ARG A 7 -14.17 1.19 27.50
C ARG A 7 -13.27 1.35 26.29
N PRO A 8 -11.94 1.56 26.47
CA PRO A 8 -10.99 1.69 25.35
C PRO A 8 -11.06 0.52 24.36
N ALA A 9 -11.27 -0.70 24.83
CA ALA A 9 -11.42 -1.89 24.00
C ALA A 9 -12.68 -1.82 23.10
N ASP A 10 -13.79 -1.29 23.59
CA ASP A 10 -15.03 -1.15 22.81
C ASP A 10 -14.86 -0.08 21.71
N ILE A 11 -14.10 0.98 22.00
CA ILE A 11 -13.74 2.02 21.04
C ILE A 11 -12.86 1.45 19.94
N ALA A 12 -11.82 0.68 20.29
CA ALA A 12 -10.93 0.05 19.32
C ALA A 12 -11.66 -0.93 18.40
N ALA A 13 -12.52 -1.78 18.98
CA ALA A 13 -13.33 -2.73 18.22
C ALA A 13 -14.33 -2.01 17.28
N PHE A 14 -14.92 -0.90 17.73
CA PHE A 14 -15.81 -0.09 16.90
C PHE A 14 -15.03 0.56 15.77
N ARG A 15 -13.85 1.14 16.03
CA ARG A 15 -12.97 1.71 15.00
C ARG A 15 -12.59 0.69 13.93
N GLY A 16 -12.26 -0.54 14.31
CA GLY A 16 -12.00 -1.62 13.36
C GLY A 16 -13.17 -1.87 12.42
N ARG A 17 -14.39 -1.99 12.95
CA ARG A 17 -15.61 -2.14 12.12
C ARG A 17 -15.87 -0.95 11.20
N VAL A 18 -15.63 0.26 11.69
CA VAL A 18 -15.74 1.48 10.89
C VAL A 18 -14.78 1.44 9.69
N VAL A 19 -13.53 1.06 9.93
CA VAL A 19 -12.52 0.97 8.86
C VAL A 19 -12.93 -0.06 7.81
N ASP A 20 -13.32 -1.27 8.21
CA ASP A 20 -13.69 -2.34 7.28
C ASP A 20 -14.92 -1.98 6.43
N ALA A 21 -15.92 -1.35 7.05
CA ALA A 21 -17.09 -0.85 6.34
C ALA A 21 -16.73 0.29 5.37
N ALA A 22 -15.90 1.23 5.83
CA ALA A 22 -15.49 2.39 5.03
C ALA A 22 -14.60 1.99 3.84
N ILE A 23 -13.67 1.02 3.99
CA ILE A 23 -12.88 0.48 2.87
C ILE A 23 -13.82 0.02 1.74
N LYS A 24 -14.84 -0.78 2.06
CA LYS A 24 -15.81 -1.27 1.08
C LYS A 24 -16.62 -0.15 0.43
N LEU A 25 -17.08 0.81 1.25
CA LEU A 25 -17.87 1.94 0.75
C LEU A 25 -17.03 2.83 -0.20
N PHE A 26 -15.82 3.21 0.20
CA PHE A 26 -14.94 4.03 -0.63
C PHE A 26 -14.51 3.31 -1.91
N ALA A 27 -14.21 2.02 -1.85
CA ALA A 27 -13.82 1.25 -3.02
C ALA A 27 -14.96 1.12 -4.05
N ARG A 28 -16.22 1.07 -3.58
CA ARG A 28 -17.39 0.95 -4.45
C ARG A 28 -17.88 2.28 -5.00
N HIS A 29 -17.85 3.33 -4.22
CA HIS A 29 -18.56 4.58 -4.51
C HIS A 29 -17.61 5.78 -4.68
N GLY A 30 -16.32 5.64 -4.39
CA GLY A 30 -15.34 6.72 -4.41
C GLY A 30 -15.51 7.70 -3.24
N TYR A 31 -14.62 8.71 -3.21
CA TYR A 31 -14.60 9.68 -2.11
C TYR A 31 -15.90 10.47 -1.99
N ASP A 32 -16.40 11.05 -3.09
CA ASP A 32 -17.49 12.05 -3.04
C ASP A 32 -18.84 11.46 -2.60
N ALA A 33 -19.11 10.24 -3.05
CA ALA A 33 -20.39 9.58 -2.77
C ALA A 33 -20.51 9.03 -1.34
N VAL A 34 -19.39 8.81 -0.63
CA VAL A 34 -19.40 8.27 0.74
C VAL A 34 -19.65 9.40 1.74
N THR A 35 -20.69 9.25 2.55
CA THR A 35 -21.05 10.17 3.64
C THR A 35 -20.99 9.46 4.99
N MET A 36 -20.84 10.23 6.07
CA MET A 36 -20.92 9.70 7.44
C MET A 36 -22.27 9.01 7.73
N ARG A 37 -23.33 9.47 7.06
CA ARG A 37 -24.67 8.87 7.16
C ARG A 37 -24.73 7.50 6.44
N ALA A 38 -24.10 7.38 5.26
CA ALA A 38 -23.98 6.10 4.55
C ALA A 38 -23.17 5.10 5.37
N LEU A 39 -22.07 5.54 6.00
CA LEU A 39 -21.27 4.74 6.91
C LEU A 39 -22.09 4.25 8.12
N ALA A 40 -22.87 5.12 8.73
CA ALA A 40 -23.74 4.75 9.86
C ALA A 40 -24.78 3.69 9.45
N ALA A 41 -25.38 3.84 8.27
CA ALA A 41 -26.32 2.85 7.73
C ALA A 41 -25.66 1.49 7.49
N GLU A 42 -24.46 1.46 6.89
CA GLU A 42 -23.67 0.24 6.66
C GLU A 42 -23.32 -0.47 7.99
N LEU A 43 -23.05 0.30 9.04
CA LEU A 43 -22.73 -0.22 10.38
C LEU A 43 -23.97 -0.63 11.20
N GLY A 44 -25.19 -0.31 10.74
CA GLY A 44 -26.43 -0.53 11.48
C GLY A 44 -26.54 0.30 12.75
N VAL A 45 -25.98 1.53 12.76
CA VAL A 45 -25.97 2.43 13.91
C VAL A 45 -26.69 3.75 13.59
N SER A 46 -27.00 4.54 14.63
CA SER A 46 -27.61 5.87 14.41
C SER A 46 -26.68 6.79 13.62
N ALA A 47 -27.25 7.70 12.81
CA ALA A 47 -26.48 8.63 11.97
C ALA A 47 -25.48 9.49 12.75
N MET A 48 -25.73 9.73 14.03
CA MET A 48 -24.85 10.50 14.91
C MET A 48 -23.71 9.67 15.54
N THR A 49 -23.78 8.35 15.45
CA THR A 49 -22.78 7.47 16.07
C THR A 49 -21.37 7.69 15.52
N PRO A 50 -21.12 7.73 14.20
CA PRO A 50 -19.79 7.99 13.67
C PRO A 50 -19.18 9.30 14.13
N TYR A 51 -19.98 10.38 14.21
CA TYR A 51 -19.52 11.70 14.67
C TYR A 51 -19.10 11.77 16.15
N ARG A 52 -19.42 10.75 16.93
CA ARG A 52 -18.94 10.65 18.33
C ARG A 52 -17.51 10.14 18.42
N TYR A 53 -17.01 9.52 17.36
CA TYR A 53 -15.70 8.85 17.31
C TYR A 53 -14.75 9.47 16.29
N LEU A 54 -15.30 10.24 15.34
CA LEU A 54 -14.57 10.82 14.20
C LEU A 54 -14.94 12.29 14.06
N GLY A 55 -13.95 13.14 13.86
CA GLY A 55 -14.13 14.59 13.64
C GLY A 55 -14.67 14.93 12.25
N GLY A 56 -14.83 13.95 11.36
CA GLY A 56 -15.37 14.17 10.02
C GLY A 56 -14.87 13.16 8.98
N LYS A 57 -15.15 13.47 7.72
CA LYS A 57 -14.84 12.59 6.58
C LYS A 57 -13.33 12.49 6.33
N ASP A 58 -12.59 13.59 6.52
CA ASP A 58 -11.13 13.61 6.29
C ASP A 58 -10.40 12.72 7.31
N GLU A 59 -10.81 12.75 8.59
CA GLU A 59 -10.28 11.82 9.59
C GLU A 59 -10.63 10.38 9.25
N LEU A 60 -11.86 10.11 8.79
CA LEU A 60 -12.26 8.79 8.32
C LEU A 60 -11.34 8.32 7.19
N VAL A 61 -11.11 9.15 6.17
CA VAL A 61 -10.24 8.83 5.04
C VAL A 61 -8.81 8.57 5.48
N ALA A 62 -8.26 9.44 6.34
CA ALA A 62 -6.92 9.28 6.88
C ALA A 62 -6.77 7.95 7.64
N MET A 63 -7.73 7.64 8.51
CA MET A 63 -7.75 6.41 9.30
C MET A 63 -7.87 5.16 8.42
N VAL A 64 -8.74 5.20 7.42
CA VAL A 64 -8.97 4.07 6.50
C VAL A 64 -7.74 3.82 5.64
N ARG A 65 -7.11 4.87 5.13
CA ARG A 65 -5.86 4.76 4.37
C ARG A 65 -4.70 4.29 5.23
N ALA A 66 -4.56 4.79 6.45
CA ALA A 66 -3.54 4.35 7.40
C ALA A 66 -3.64 2.85 7.66
N GLU A 67 -4.83 2.33 7.92
CA GLU A 67 -5.07 0.91 8.13
C GLU A 67 -4.81 0.08 6.86
N ALA A 68 -5.19 0.57 5.68
CA ALA A 68 -4.90 -0.11 4.42
C ALA A 68 -3.37 -0.19 4.17
N PHE A 69 -2.63 0.90 4.40
CA PHE A 69 -1.16 0.92 4.33
C PHE A 69 -0.52 0.03 5.39
N ARG A 70 -1.06 -0.02 6.61
CA ARG A 70 -0.58 -0.91 7.67
C ARG A 70 -0.66 -2.38 7.23
N ARG A 71 -1.83 -2.82 6.75
CA ARG A 71 -2.04 -4.18 6.22
C ARG A 71 -1.08 -4.49 5.07
N PHE A 72 -0.89 -3.52 4.19
CA PHE A 72 0.03 -3.65 3.06
C PHE A 72 1.48 -3.77 3.51
N ALA A 73 1.93 -2.90 4.43
CA ALA A 73 3.29 -2.95 4.98
C ALA A 73 3.57 -4.26 5.73
N ASP A 74 2.60 -4.75 6.53
CA ASP A 74 2.71 -6.05 7.22
C ASP A 74 2.86 -7.20 6.22
N HIS A 75 2.08 -7.17 5.12
CA HIS A 75 2.16 -8.17 4.05
C HIS A 75 3.52 -8.14 3.33
N LEU A 76 4.05 -6.95 3.02
CA LEU A 76 5.37 -6.79 2.43
C LEU A 76 6.48 -7.26 3.36
N ALA A 77 6.45 -6.86 4.63
CA ALA A 77 7.45 -7.26 5.62
C ALA A 77 7.51 -8.78 5.80
N GLY A 78 6.35 -9.44 5.93
CA GLY A 78 6.28 -10.90 6.04
C GLY A 78 6.79 -11.66 4.80
N SER A 79 6.86 -10.99 3.63
CA SER A 79 7.39 -11.60 2.39
C SER A 79 8.89 -11.33 2.19
N ALA A 80 9.44 -10.30 2.85
CA ALA A 80 10.83 -9.91 2.72
C ALA A 80 11.77 -10.91 3.41
N ASP A 81 11.28 -11.63 4.43
CA ASP A 81 12.02 -12.64 5.17
C ASP A 81 12.12 -13.93 4.35
N GLY A 82 13.27 -14.18 3.78
CA GLY A 82 13.51 -15.40 2.99
C GLY A 82 14.97 -15.57 2.66
N ARG A 83 15.38 -16.84 2.39
CA ARG A 83 16.72 -17.17 1.91
C ARG A 83 16.87 -16.70 0.45
N GLY A 84 18.05 -16.24 0.10
CA GLY A 84 18.42 -15.82 -1.24
C GLY A 84 19.18 -14.49 -1.22
N ASP A 85 19.60 -14.10 -2.42
CA ASP A 85 20.30 -12.84 -2.65
C ASP A 85 19.36 -11.61 -2.58
N THR A 86 19.93 -10.44 -2.65
CA THR A 86 19.20 -9.17 -2.60
C THR A 86 18.22 -9.01 -3.76
N LEU A 87 18.53 -9.53 -4.96
CA LEU A 87 17.61 -9.53 -6.10
C LEU A 87 16.42 -10.47 -5.87
N ALA A 88 16.63 -11.62 -5.21
CA ALA A 88 15.54 -12.51 -4.84
C ALA A 88 14.60 -11.86 -3.82
N ARG A 89 15.11 -11.04 -2.90
CA ARG A 89 14.29 -10.22 -1.99
C ARG A 89 13.42 -9.23 -2.75
N LEU A 90 13.96 -8.52 -3.73
CA LEU A 90 13.20 -7.59 -4.57
C LEU A 90 12.08 -8.29 -5.36
N ARG A 91 12.36 -9.49 -5.92
CA ARG A 91 11.35 -10.31 -6.61
C ARG A 91 10.22 -10.73 -5.67
N ARG A 92 10.54 -11.12 -4.43
CA ARG A 92 9.52 -11.47 -3.43
C ARG A 92 8.66 -10.27 -3.06
N LEU A 93 9.25 -9.09 -2.86
CA LEU A 93 8.51 -7.85 -2.59
C LEU A 93 7.57 -7.48 -3.75
N LYS A 94 8.04 -7.57 -5.01
CA LYS A 94 7.20 -7.37 -6.20
C LYS A 94 6.03 -8.36 -6.23
N ALA A 95 6.29 -9.65 -5.99
CA ALA A 95 5.26 -10.68 -5.96
C ALA A 95 4.24 -10.43 -4.83
N ALA A 96 4.70 -10.02 -3.65
CA ALA A 96 3.84 -9.67 -2.52
C ALA A 96 3.00 -8.43 -2.81
N TYR A 97 3.58 -7.41 -3.42
CA TYR A 97 2.84 -6.21 -3.85
C TYR A 97 1.66 -6.58 -4.75
N ILE A 98 1.92 -7.35 -5.80
CA ILE A 98 0.88 -7.81 -6.73
C ILE A 98 -0.12 -8.76 -6.05
N GLY A 99 0.37 -9.63 -5.17
CA GLY A 99 -0.44 -10.54 -4.36
C GLY A 99 -1.44 -9.80 -3.49
N PHE A 100 -1.00 -8.76 -2.78
CA PHE A 100 -1.87 -7.92 -1.96
C PHE A 100 -2.96 -7.24 -2.79
N ALA A 101 -2.59 -6.61 -3.90
CA ALA A 101 -3.55 -5.92 -4.76
C ALA A 101 -4.64 -6.88 -5.32
N ARG A 102 -4.29 -8.15 -5.56
CA ARG A 102 -5.24 -9.17 -6.02
C ARG A 102 -6.11 -9.73 -4.90
N SER A 103 -5.58 -9.90 -3.71
CA SER A 103 -6.31 -10.46 -2.56
C SER A 103 -7.16 -9.42 -1.81
N ALA A 104 -6.75 -8.15 -1.84
CA ALA A 104 -7.40 -7.05 -1.16
C ALA A 104 -7.57 -5.81 -2.08
N PRO A 105 -8.25 -5.94 -3.24
CA PRO A 105 -8.35 -4.87 -4.24
C PRO A 105 -9.01 -3.60 -3.69
N ASP A 106 -9.97 -3.74 -2.80
CA ASP A 106 -10.65 -2.60 -2.17
C ASP A 106 -9.68 -1.79 -1.28
N ALA A 107 -8.85 -2.46 -0.48
CA ALA A 107 -7.83 -1.81 0.32
C ALA A 107 -6.77 -1.13 -0.57
N TYR A 108 -6.36 -1.78 -1.66
CA TYR A 108 -5.42 -1.22 -2.63
C TYR A 108 -5.95 0.06 -3.28
N ARG A 109 -7.22 0.06 -3.73
CA ARG A 109 -7.88 1.26 -4.29
C ARG A 109 -7.93 2.40 -3.29
N VAL A 110 -8.30 2.11 -2.05
CA VAL A 110 -8.35 3.12 -0.98
C VAL A 110 -6.99 3.77 -0.73
N MET A 111 -5.89 3.00 -0.80
CA MET A 111 -4.53 3.56 -0.63
C MET A 111 -4.17 4.56 -1.72
N PHE A 112 -4.50 4.27 -2.98
CA PHE A 112 -3.93 4.98 -4.13
C PHE A 112 -4.94 5.79 -4.95
N GLU A 113 -6.22 5.44 -4.95
CA GLU A 113 -7.24 6.13 -5.74
C GLU A 113 -7.99 7.20 -4.94
N LEU A 114 -8.04 7.10 -3.60
CA LEU A 114 -8.61 8.16 -2.79
C LEU A 114 -7.66 9.36 -2.74
N ARG A 115 -8.24 10.56 -2.92
CA ARG A 115 -7.50 11.80 -2.71
C ARG A 115 -6.86 11.80 -1.32
N ALA A 116 -5.58 12.10 -1.26
CA ALA A 116 -4.91 12.28 0.01
C ALA A 116 -5.56 13.43 0.79
N PRO A 117 -5.80 13.28 2.10
CA PRO A 117 -6.22 14.40 2.90
C PRO A 117 -5.20 15.53 2.80
N GLU A 118 -5.67 16.77 2.72
CA GLU A 118 -4.81 17.94 2.76
C GLU A 118 -4.11 17.98 4.13
N ASP A 119 -2.87 18.48 4.16
CA ASP A 119 -2.07 18.59 5.38
C ASP A 119 -1.65 17.22 5.96
N ALA A 120 -0.56 16.64 5.41
CA ALA A 120 -0.02 15.35 5.83
C ALA A 120 0.40 15.33 7.32
N ASP A 121 0.83 16.45 7.86
CA ASP A 121 1.28 16.59 9.26
C ASP A 121 0.12 16.39 10.26
N ARG A 122 -1.09 16.63 9.81
CA ARG A 122 -2.30 16.40 10.60
C ARG A 122 -2.61 14.90 10.79
N TRP A 123 -2.02 14.03 9.97
CA TRP A 123 -2.32 12.60 9.92
C TRP A 123 -1.06 11.73 10.11
N PRO A 124 -0.36 11.83 11.26
CA PRO A 124 0.94 11.17 11.47
C PRO A 124 0.89 9.65 11.33
N GLU A 125 -0.24 9.02 11.64
CA GLU A 125 -0.41 7.58 11.47
C GLU A 125 -0.42 7.17 9.99
N LEU A 126 -1.13 7.92 9.14
CA LEU A 126 -1.13 7.70 7.69
C LEU A 126 0.28 7.87 7.11
N THR A 127 0.97 8.95 7.47
CA THR A 127 2.35 9.21 7.05
C THR A 127 3.28 8.09 7.49
N ARG A 128 3.19 7.64 8.74
CA ARG A 128 4.00 6.54 9.27
C ARG A 128 3.79 5.24 8.50
N GLU A 129 2.54 4.82 8.29
CA GLU A 129 2.26 3.54 7.67
C GLU A 129 2.57 3.54 6.16
N SER A 130 2.31 4.65 5.46
CA SER A 130 2.71 4.77 4.05
C SER A 130 4.23 4.78 3.88
N SER A 131 4.96 5.49 4.75
CA SER A 131 6.43 5.48 4.76
C SER A 131 7.00 4.10 5.11
N ARG A 132 6.39 3.37 6.05
CA ARG A 132 6.77 2.00 6.39
C ARG A 132 6.61 1.05 5.21
N ALA A 133 5.51 1.15 4.48
CA ALA A 133 5.26 0.34 3.29
C ALA A 133 6.31 0.58 2.19
N PHE A 134 6.63 1.85 1.90
CA PHE A 134 7.67 2.20 0.93
C PHE A 134 9.07 1.83 1.43
N GLY A 135 9.33 1.95 2.73
CA GLY A 135 10.58 1.58 3.39
C GLY A 135 10.99 0.14 3.11
N CYS A 136 10.05 -0.81 3.08
CA CYS A 136 10.35 -2.20 2.74
C CYS A 136 11.05 -2.34 1.38
N LEU A 137 10.65 -1.54 0.39
CA LEU A 137 11.28 -1.55 -0.94
C LEU A 137 12.58 -0.78 -0.93
N LEU A 138 12.64 0.40 -0.30
CA LEU A 138 13.84 1.23 -0.24
C LEU A 138 14.99 0.49 0.44
N ASP A 139 14.74 -0.18 1.56
CA ASP A 139 15.73 -1.00 2.27
C ASP A 139 16.25 -2.16 1.41
N ALA A 140 15.37 -2.81 0.64
CA ALA A 140 15.77 -3.90 -0.24
C ALA A 140 16.60 -3.40 -1.44
N VAL A 141 16.28 -2.23 -2.00
CA VAL A 141 17.04 -1.59 -3.06
C VAL A 141 18.41 -1.14 -2.55
N THR A 142 18.45 -0.49 -1.38
CA THR A 142 19.72 -0.06 -0.75
C THR A 142 20.65 -1.26 -0.56
N ALA A 143 20.14 -2.35 0.03
CA ALA A 143 20.93 -3.57 0.20
C ALA A 143 21.43 -4.15 -1.13
N ALA A 144 20.63 -4.09 -2.21
CA ALA A 144 21.03 -4.60 -3.52
C ALA A 144 22.11 -3.71 -4.19
N ILE A 145 22.11 -2.41 -3.91
CA ILE A 145 23.15 -1.48 -4.38
C ILE A 145 24.44 -1.69 -3.56
N ASP A 146 24.34 -1.83 -2.24
CA ASP A 146 25.48 -2.08 -1.35
C ASP A 146 26.18 -3.41 -1.69
N ASP A 147 25.43 -4.43 -2.06
CA ASP A 147 25.94 -5.73 -2.57
C ASP A 147 26.52 -5.65 -3.99
N GLY A 148 26.38 -4.52 -4.67
CA GLY A 148 26.80 -4.38 -6.08
C GLY A 148 25.92 -5.13 -7.08
N ALA A 149 24.76 -5.62 -6.68
CA ALA A 149 23.79 -6.28 -7.57
C ALA A 149 22.97 -5.29 -8.41
N LEU A 150 22.82 -4.04 -7.93
CA LEU A 150 22.24 -2.91 -8.64
C LEU A 150 23.17 -1.71 -8.58
N THR A 151 22.88 -0.71 -9.42
CA THR A 151 23.57 0.60 -9.46
C THR A 151 22.52 1.72 -9.52
N GLY A 152 22.86 2.89 -9.00
CA GLY A 152 22.03 4.07 -9.02
C GLY A 152 21.84 4.68 -7.64
N GLU A 153 21.06 5.77 -7.59
CA GLU A 153 20.68 6.40 -6.33
C GLU A 153 19.53 5.60 -5.72
N PRO A 154 19.61 5.13 -4.46
CA PRO A 154 18.66 4.18 -3.88
C PRO A 154 17.19 4.63 -3.95
N LEU A 155 16.92 5.90 -3.64
CA LEU A 155 15.56 6.43 -3.62
C LEU A 155 14.97 6.49 -5.04
N ALA A 156 15.74 6.95 -6.03
CA ALA A 156 15.30 7.02 -7.42
C ALA A 156 15.00 5.61 -7.97
N VAL A 157 15.88 4.64 -7.71
CA VAL A 157 15.68 3.24 -8.12
C VAL A 157 14.43 2.68 -7.46
N ALA A 158 14.24 2.87 -6.16
CA ALA A 158 13.07 2.38 -5.44
C ALA A 158 11.77 3.01 -6.01
N GLN A 159 11.76 4.31 -6.28
CA GLN A 159 10.60 5.00 -6.87
C GLN A 159 10.25 4.47 -8.26
N LEU A 160 11.24 4.20 -9.12
CA LEU A 160 11.02 3.65 -10.46
C LEU A 160 10.50 2.21 -10.42
N LEU A 161 11.03 1.36 -9.54
CA LEU A 161 10.54 0.00 -9.32
C LEU A 161 9.10 0.00 -8.79
N TRP A 162 8.82 0.90 -7.84
CA TRP A 162 7.46 1.08 -7.33
C TRP A 162 6.49 1.53 -8.41
N ALA A 163 6.83 2.58 -9.17
CA ALA A 163 5.99 3.12 -10.25
C ALA A 163 5.71 2.05 -11.33
N SER A 164 6.71 1.25 -11.72
CA SER A 164 6.55 0.16 -12.66
C SER A 164 5.56 -0.91 -12.15
N THR A 165 5.76 -1.39 -10.91
CA THR A 165 4.89 -2.40 -10.30
C THR A 165 3.47 -1.87 -10.09
N HIS A 166 3.34 -0.62 -9.61
CA HIS A 166 2.06 0.06 -9.44
C HIS A 166 1.32 0.18 -10.76
N GLY A 167 2.00 0.58 -11.83
CA GLY A 167 1.42 0.70 -13.18
C GLY A 167 0.84 -0.62 -13.69
N LEU A 168 1.54 -1.75 -13.51
CA LEU A 168 1.02 -3.08 -13.87
C LEU A 168 -0.26 -3.42 -13.10
N VAL A 169 -0.27 -3.15 -11.80
CA VAL A 169 -1.44 -3.40 -10.94
C VAL A 169 -2.60 -2.49 -11.29
N ALA A 170 -2.36 -1.20 -11.49
CA ALA A 170 -3.39 -0.22 -11.86
C ALA A 170 -4.07 -0.59 -13.19
N LEU A 171 -3.28 -0.97 -14.22
CA LEU A 171 -3.79 -1.47 -15.49
C LEU A 171 -4.61 -2.75 -15.32
N HIS A 172 -4.22 -3.63 -14.42
CA HIS A 172 -4.96 -4.85 -14.14
C HIS A 172 -6.30 -4.56 -13.44
N LEU A 173 -6.29 -3.75 -12.39
CA LEU A 173 -7.50 -3.42 -11.62
C LEU A 173 -8.50 -2.58 -12.42
N SER A 174 -8.03 -1.79 -13.39
CA SER A 174 -8.88 -1.06 -14.34
C SER A 174 -9.40 -1.91 -15.52
N GLY A 175 -9.03 -3.20 -15.58
CA GLY A 175 -9.45 -4.11 -16.67
C GLY A 175 -8.64 -3.98 -17.96
N ASN A 176 -7.67 -3.05 -18.04
CA ASN A 176 -6.84 -2.84 -19.24
C ASN A 176 -5.70 -3.86 -19.39
N LEU A 177 -5.41 -4.63 -18.33
CA LEU A 177 -4.40 -5.69 -18.34
C LEU A 177 -4.99 -6.99 -17.78
N GLY A 178 -5.17 -8.00 -18.63
CA GLY A 178 -5.72 -9.29 -18.23
C GLY A 178 -4.79 -10.06 -17.27
N ALA A 179 -5.36 -10.95 -16.44
CA ALA A 179 -4.63 -11.68 -15.40
C ALA A 179 -3.42 -12.50 -15.95
N ARG A 180 -3.55 -13.11 -17.13
CA ARG A 180 -2.44 -13.84 -17.79
C ARG A 180 -1.30 -12.91 -18.18
N ALA A 181 -1.61 -11.71 -18.67
CA ALA A 181 -0.60 -10.71 -19.03
C ALA A 181 0.09 -10.17 -17.78
N LEU A 182 -0.66 -9.88 -16.72
CA LEU A 182 -0.09 -9.48 -15.43
C LEU A 182 0.90 -10.53 -14.90
N THR A 183 0.52 -11.80 -14.86
CA THR A 183 1.39 -12.89 -14.38
C THR A 183 2.67 -12.99 -15.22
N ARG A 184 2.56 -12.90 -16.55
CA ARG A 184 3.71 -12.92 -17.44
C ARG A 184 4.65 -11.74 -17.22
N LEU A 185 4.11 -10.53 -17.14
CA LEU A 185 4.91 -9.30 -16.95
C LEU A 185 5.51 -9.22 -15.54
N ALA A 186 4.79 -9.72 -14.53
CA ALA A 186 5.31 -9.81 -13.17
C ALA A 186 6.54 -10.72 -13.04
N ALA A 187 6.64 -11.75 -13.89
CA ALA A 187 7.77 -12.66 -13.91
C ALA A 187 9.01 -12.10 -14.63
N ILE A 188 8.89 -10.98 -15.34
CA ILE A 188 10.00 -10.35 -16.06
C ILE A 188 10.66 -9.32 -15.14
N ASP A 189 11.98 -9.43 -14.99
CA ASP A 189 12.80 -8.49 -14.22
C ASP A 189 13.32 -7.33 -15.10
N HIS A 190 12.57 -6.92 -16.12
CA HIS A 190 13.02 -5.88 -17.06
C HIS A 190 13.30 -4.54 -16.37
N GLU A 191 12.54 -4.21 -15.33
CA GLU A 191 12.75 -3.01 -14.53
C GLU A 191 14.09 -3.03 -13.78
N LEU A 192 14.61 -4.19 -13.43
CA LEU A 192 15.93 -4.33 -12.80
C LEU A 192 17.07 -4.24 -13.81
N ALA A 193 16.82 -4.53 -15.08
CA ALA A 193 17.87 -4.60 -16.11
C ALA A 193 18.58 -3.26 -16.31
N GLY A 194 17.86 -2.13 -16.20
CA GLY A 194 18.41 -0.79 -16.33
C GLY A 194 19.35 -0.37 -15.19
N PHE A 195 19.32 -1.09 -14.07
CA PHE A 195 20.12 -0.78 -12.87
C PHE A 195 21.21 -1.83 -12.59
N ARG A 196 21.33 -2.87 -13.41
CA ARG A 196 22.41 -3.87 -13.26
C ARG A 196 23.76 -3.27 -13.66
N PRO A 197 24.84 -3.59 -12.92
CA PRO A 197 26.18 -3.20 -13.34
C PRO A 197 26.48 -3.69 -14.75
N VAL A 198 27.06 -2.84 -15.58
CA VAL A 198 27.56 -3.24 -16.90
C VAL A 198 28.79 -4.15 -16.66
N GLU A 199 28.73 -5.41 -17.06
CA GLU A 199 29.89 -6.29 -17.04
C GLU A 199 31.03 -5.62 -17.85
N LYS A 200 32.14 -5.32 -17.18
CA LYS A 200 33.35 -4.86 -17.89
C LYS A 200 33.80 -6.02 -18.79
N GLN A 201 33.61 -5.90 -20.08
CA GLN A 201 34.25 -6.84 -21.01
C GLN A 201 35.75 -6.90 -20.70
N PRO A 202 36.34 -8.13 -20.54
CA PRO A 202 37.78 -8.25 -20.35
C PRO A 202 38.46 -7.53 -21.51
N ARG A 203 39.36 -6.58 -21.22
CA ARG A 203 40.20 -5.96 -22.25
C ARG A 203 40.90 -7.06 -22.99
N ARG A 204 40.60 -7.24 -24.29
CA ARG A 204 41.40 -8.10 -25.13
C ARG A 204 42.82 -7.59 -25.05
N ALA A 205 43.72 -8.44 -24.50
CA ALA A 205 45.15 -8.19 -24.52
C ALA A 205 45.56 -8.13 -25.98
N SER A 206 46.16 -7.01 -26.37
CA SER A 206 46.77 -6.80 -27.70
C SER A 206 48.12 -7.50 -27.72
#